data_7a28cbce8a69c714437ea01e5e24dbde
#
_entry.id   7a28cbce8a69c714437ea01e5e24dbde
#
_cell.length_a   1.000
_cell.length_b   1.000
_cell.length_c   1.000
_cell.angle_alpha   90.00
_cell.angle_beta   90.00
_cell.angle_gamma   90.00
#
_symmetry.space_group_name_H-M   'P 1'
#
loop_
_entity.id
_entity.type
_entity.pdbx_description
1 polymer ?
#
loop_
_entity_poly.entity_id
_entity_poly.type
_entity_poly.pdbx_seq_one_letter_code
_entity_poly.pdbx_strand_id
1 'polypeptide(L)'
;MKSIIESFNKINSNIKKLQQKNPVNIIAVSKTFPLAHIQPLIDYGHNHFGENKVQEAISKWSYIKKDNKKLNLHMIGKLQSNKAKDAVKIFDYIHSLDNQKLADILFKTQVNENKNLKYFIQVNIGNEFQKSGIPINELDAFYNYCTKEINLDIIG
;
A
#
# COMPACT_ATOMS: atom_id res chain seq x y z
N MET A 1 11.22 0.28 -27.86
CA MET A 1 10.50 0.10 -26.58
C MET A 1 10.14 1.48 -26.04
N LYS A 2 8.87 1.72 -25.67
CA LYS A 2 8.51 3.00 -25.02
C LYS A 2 9.20 3.09 -23.68
N SER A 3 9.71 4.27 -23.33
CA SER A 3 10.31 4.47 -22.00
C SER A 3 9.24 4.39 -20.90
N ILE A 4 9.65 4.04 -19.67
CA ILE A 4 8.74 4.01 -18.52
C ILE A 4 8.07 5.38 -18.30
N ILE A 5 8.79 6.46 -18.56
CA ILE A 5 8.28 7.84 -18.46
C ILE A 5 7.21 8.13 -19.52
N GLU A 6 7.40 7.70 -20.79
CA GLU A 6 6.37 7.85 -21.82
C GLU A 6 5.09 7.12 -21.45
N SER A 7 5.21 5.89 -20.94
CA SER A 7 4.08 5.09 -20.49
C SER A 7 3.36 5.76 -19.31
N PHE A 8 4.09 6.24 -18.33
CA PHE A 8 3.56 6.99 -17.17
C PHE A 8 2.82 8.27 -17.63
N ASN A 9 3.43 9.06 -18.50
CA ASN A 9 2.82 10.30 -18.99
C ASN A 9 1.54 10.05 -19.78
N LYS A 10 1.48 8.96 -20.56
CA LYS A 10 0.27 8.55 -21.28
C LYS A 10 -0.88 8.22 -20.29
N ILE A 11 -0.59 7.45 -19.24
CA ILE A 11 -1.58 7.11 -18.21
C ILE A 11 -2.06 8.39 -17.50
N ASN A 12 -1.14 9.24 -17.07
CA ASN A 12 -1.45 10.49 -16.39
C ASN A 12 -2.30 11.44 -17.27
N SER A 13 -1.97 11.54 -18.55
CA SER A 13 -2.76 12.31 -19.52
C SER A 13 -4.18 11.76 -19.68
N ASN A 14 -4.35 10.43 -19.70
CA ASN A 14 -5.67 9.81 -19.79
C ASN A 14 -6.50 10.09 -18.54
N ILE A 15 -5.90 9.99 -17.35
CA ILE A 15 -6.58 10.33 -16.08
C ILE A 15 -7.05 11.78 -16.07
N LYS A 16 -6.18 12.72 -16.50
CA LYS A 16 -6.56 14.15 -16.58
C LYS A 16 -7.73 14.42 -17.51
N LYS A 17 -7.86 13.68 -18.61
CA LYS A 17 -8.98 13.80 -19.56
C LYS A 17 -10.32 13.38 -18.96
N LEU A 18 -10.32 12.52 -17.93
CA LEU A 18 -11.55 12.05 -17.28
C LEU A 18 -12.18 13.09 -16.34
N GLN A 19 -11.61 14.29 -16.23
CA GLN A 19 -12.14 15.42 -15.45
C GLN A 19 -12.61 15.02 -14.04
N GLN A 20 -11.80 14.22 -13.34
CA GLN A 20 -12.11 13.73 -12.00
C GLN A 20 -12.25 14.91 -11.03
N LYS A 21 -13.31 14.91 -10.20
CA LYS A 21 -13.52 15.91 -9.14
C LYS A 21 -12.43 15.84 -8.06
N ASN A 22 -11.94 14.63 -7.80
CA ASN A 22 -10.88 14.39 -6.81
C ASN A 22 -9.57 14.01 -7.49
N PRO A 23 -8.42 14.39 -6.95
CA PRO A 23 -7.13 13.99 -7.48
C PRO A 23 -6.97 12.45 -7.41
N VAL A 24 -6.52 11.87 -8.52
CA VAL A 24 -6.22 10.43 -8.62
C VAL A 24 -4.71 10.25 -8.50
N ASN A 25 -4.29 9.44 -7.55
CA ASN A 25 -2.88 9.07 -7.38
C ASN A 25 -2.58 7.77 -8.14
N ILE A 26 -1.49 7.78 -8.91
CA ILE A 26 -0.99 6.59 -9.58
C ILE A 26 -0.04 5.87 -8.62
N ILE A 27 -0.24 4.58 -8.40
CA ILE A 27 0.71 3.72 -7.70
C ILE A 27 1.47 2.91 -8.75
N ALA A 28 2.76 3.16 -8.90
CA ALA A 28 3.61 2.39 -9.80
C ALA A 28 3.94 1.04 -9.14
N VAL A 29 3.40 -0.04 -9.70
CA VAL A 29 3.64 -1.39 -9.17
C VAL A 29 5.05 -1.83 -9.58
N SER A 30 5.95 -1.88 -8.60
CA SER A 30 7.38 -2.14 -8.78
C SER A 30 7.84 -3.53 -8.33
N LYS A 31 6.87 -4.37 -7.89
CA LYS A 31 7.16 -5.77 -7.54
C LYS A 31 7.90 -6.48 -8.65
N THR A 32 8.84 -7.35 -8.29
CA THR A 32 9.68 -8.16 -9.20
C THR A 32 10.65 -7.39 -10.11
N PHE A 33 10.52 -6.08 -10.22
CA PHE A 33 11.47 -5.26 -10.98
C PHE A 33 12.64 -4.78 -10.11
N PRO A 34 13.87 -4.86 -10.63
CA PRO A 34 15.02 -4.29 -9.95
C PRO A 34 14.95 -2.76 -9.91
N LEU A 35 15.64 -2.18 -8.93
CA LEU A 35 15.64 -0.74 -8.71
C LEU A 35 16.02 0.06 -9.98
N ALA A 36 16.99 -0.42 -10.74
CA ALA A 36 17.43 0.25 -11.97
C ALA A 36 16.29 0.48 -13.00
N HIS A 37 15.26 -0.38 -13.00
CA HIS A 37 14.10 -0.20 -13.90
C HIS A 37 13.14 0.88 -13.43
N ILE A 38 13.06 1.12 -12.12
CA ILE A 38 12.13 2.09 -11.54
C ILE A 38 12.79 3.43 -11.20
N GLN A 39 14.12 3.46 -11.15
CA GLN A 39 14.90 4.66 -10.85
C GLN A 39 14.50 5.85 -11.73
N PRO A 40 14.28 5.71 -13.06
CA PRO A 40 13.85 6.83 -13.88
C PRO A 40 12.53 7.47 -13.43
N LEU A 41 11.58 6.70 -12.85
CA LEU A 41 10.35 7.27 -12.29
C LEU A 41 10.59 8.02 -11.00
N ILE A 42 11.51 7.55 -10.15
CA ILE A 42 11.91 8.24 -8.92
C ILE A 42 12.56 9.59 -9.28
N ASP A 43 13.49 9.58 -10.24
CA ASP A 43 14.20 10.77 -10.72
C ASP A 43 13.24 11.76 -11.40
N TYR A 44 12.19 11.25 -12.05
CA TYR A 44 11.10 12.06 -12.63
C TYR A 44 10.20 12.72 -11.57
N GLY A 45 10.34 12.33 -10.30
CA GLY A 45 9.58 12.89 -9.18
C GLY A 45 8.34 12.10 -8.78
N HIS A 46 8.14 10.89 -9.36
CA HIS A 46 7.07 10.02 -8.89
C HIS A 46 7.41 9.41 -7.53
N ASN A 47 6.43 9.34 -6.64
CA ASN A 47 6.69 9.02 -5.24
C ASN A 47 5.77 7.96 -4.62
N HIS A 48 4.90 7.31 -5.40
CA HIS A 48 4.01 6.24 -4.93
C HIS A 48 4.33 4.91 -5.62
N PHE A 49 4.85 3.94 -4.86
CA PHE A 49 5.26 2.64 -5.38
C PHE A 49 4.61 1.48 -4.62
N GLY A 50 4.21 0.42 -5.35
CA GLY A 50 3.54 -0.74 -4.79
C GLY A 50 4.39 -2.01 -4.83
N GLU A 51 4.46 -2.71 -3.68
CA GLU A 51 5.17 -3.97 -3.52
C GLU A 51 4.28 -5.07 -2.96
N ASN A 52 4.55 -6.32 -3.33
CA ASN A 52 3.77 -7.46 -2.86
C ASN A 52 4.38 -8.19 -1.68
N LYS A 53 5.69 -8.05 -1.45
CA LYS A 53 6.43 -8.81 -0.46
C LYS A 53 7.25 -7.89 0.42
N VAL A 54 7.10 -8.05 1.74
CA VAL A 54 7.79 -7.22 2.74
C VAL A 54 9.32 -7.31 2.60
N GLN A 55 9.86 -8.52 2.45
CA GLN A 55 11.32 -8.71 2.36
C GLN A 55 11.91 -8.09 1.08
N GLU A 56 11.21 -8.20 -0.05
CA GLU A 56 11.61 -7.54 -1.29
C GLU A 56 11.59 -6.01 -1.13
N ALA A 57 10.55 -5.48 -0.50
CA ALA A 57 10.46 -4.05 -0.23
C ALA A 57 11.60 -3.56 0.67
N ILE A 58 11.92 -4.28 1.74
CA ILE A 58 13.03 -3.93 2.64
C ILE A 58 14.34 -3.87 1.88
N SER A 59 14.69 -4.92 1.12
CA SER A 59 15.96 -4.99 0.40
C SER A 59 16.08 -3.91 -0.68
N LYS A 60 14.97 -3.57 -1.35
CA LYS A 60 14.95 -2.60 -2.45
C LYS A 60 14.90 -1.14 -1.97
N TRP A 61 14.08 -0.85 -0.96
CA TRP A 61 13.67 0.50 -0.63
C TRP A 61 14.29 1.10 0.64
N SER A 62 14.85 0.28 1.55
CA SER A 62 15.29 0.78 2.85
C SER A 62 16.34 1.90 2.75
N TYR A 63 17.29 1.77 1.82
CA TYR A 63 18.31 2.79 1.61
C TYR A 63 17.71 4.06 1.01
N ILE A 64 16.89 3.92 -0.05
CA ILE A 64 16.34 5.04 -0.79
C ILE A 64 15.37 5.87 0.06
N LYS A 65 14.55 5.22 0.90
CA LYS A 65 13.62 5.92 1.79
C LYS A 65 14.31 6.75 2.88
N LYS A 66 15.53 6.41 3.26
CA LYS A 66 16.30 7.24 4.21
C LYS A 66 16.58 8.62 3.65
N ASP A 67 16.96 8.67 2.37
CA ASP A 67 17.36 9.89 1.70
C ASP A 67 16.18 10.62 1.04
N ASN A 68 15.09 9.91 0.73
CA ASN A 68 13.90 10.47 0.09
C ASN A 68 12.64 10.28 0.94
N LYS A 69 12.38 11.23 1.83
CA LYS A 69 11.21 11.24 2.73
C LYS A 69 9.86 11.38 2.02
N LYS A 70 9.85 11.77 0.74
CA LYS A 70 8.61 11.92 -0.04
C LYS A 70 8.10 10.59 -0.63
N LEU A 71 8.93 9.54 -0.61
CA LEU A 71 8.53 8.23 -1.11
C LEU A 71 7.48 7.58 -0.21
N ASN A 72 6.39 7.15 -0.84
CA ASN A 72 5.29 6.42 -0.22
C ASN A 72 5.27 4.99 -0.76
N LEU A 73 5.44 4.02 0.12
CA LEU A 73 5.38 2.61 -0.23
C LEU A 73 4.05 1.99 0.17
N HIS A 74 3.45 1.28 -0.77
CA HIS A 74 2.18 0.61 -0.63
C HIS A 74 2.39 -0.91 -0.59
N MET A 75 1.99 -1.56 0.51
CA MET A 75 1.86 -3.01 0.56
C MET A 75 0.55 -3.40 -0.14
N ILE A 76 0.66 -3.90 -1.37
CA ILE A 76 -0.50 -4.27 -2.20
C ILE A 76 -0.72 -5.79 -2.29
N GLY A 77 0.22 -6.58 -1.77
CA GLY A 77 0.08 -8.03 -1.66
C GLY A 77 -0.50 -8.45 -0.31
N LYS A 78 -0.84 -9.75 -0.18
CA LYS A 78 -1.30 -10.32 1.09
C LYS A 78 -0.23 -10.17 2.16
N LEU A 79 -0.60 -9.56 3.29
CA LEU A 79 0.29 -9.38 4.43
C LEU A 79 0.08 -10.48 5.47
N GLN A 80 1.10 -11.27 5.71
CA GLN A 80 1.11 -12.27 6.78
C GLN A 80 1.34 -11.58 8.14
N SER A 81 0.61 -12.03 9.17
CA SER A 81 0.70 -11.45 10.52
C SER A 81 2.13 -11.46 11.10
N ASN A 82 2.92 -12.50 10.82
CA ASN A 82 4.32 -12.59 11.26
C ASN A 82 5.26 -11.59 10.55
N LYS A 83 4.82 -10.96 9.46
CA LYS A 83 5.57 -9.92 8.73
C LYS A 83 5.06 -8.50 9.02
N ALA A 84 3.99 -8.36 9.80
CA ALA A 84 3.38 -7.06 10.09
C ALA A 84 4.35 -6.08 10.75
N LYS A 85 5.20 -6.56 11.69
CA LYS A 85 6.22 -5.72 12.34
C LYS A 85 7.23 -5.13 11.37
N ASP A 86 7.69 -5.93 10.41
CA ASP A 86 8.62 -5.47 9.39
C ASP A 86 7.90 -4.55 8.39
N ALA A 87 6.65 -4.86 8.06
CA ALA A 87 5.84 -4.04 7.16
C ALA A 87 5.64 -2.61 7.68
N VAL A 88 5.31 -2.44 8.96
CA VAL A 88 5.15 -1.11 9.58
C VAL A 88 6.43 -0.26 9.45
N LYS A 89 7.61 -0.88 9.46
CA LYS A 89 8.89 -0.14 9.36
C LYS A 89 9.13 0.44 7.98
N ILE A 90 8.64 -0.20 6.91
CA ILE A 90 8.98 0.16 5.54
C ILE A 90 7.82 0.78 4.75
N PHE A 91 6.57 0.35 4.98
CA PHE A 91 5.41 0.82 4.26
C PHE A 91 4.76 2.04 4.91
N ASP A 92 4.03 2.81 4.10
CA ASP A 92 3.20 3.95 4.50
C ASP A 92 1.71 3.61 4.35
N TYR A 93 1.39 2.66 3.46
CA TYR A 93 0.04 2.21 3.15
C TYR A 93 -0.03 0.69 3.15
N ILE A 94 -1.08 0.12 3.75
CA ILE A 94 -1.41 -1.31 3.69
C ILE A 94 -2.76 -1.47 3.00
N HIS A 95 -2.79 -2.20 1.87
CA HIS A 95 -4.00 -2.42 1.06
C HIS A 95 -4.69 -3.76 1.32
N SER A 96 -4.13 -4.57 2.19
CA SER A 96 -4.56 -5.96 2.40
C SER A 96 -5.00 -6.23 3.84
N LEU A 97 -5.60 -5.24 4.50
CA LEU A 97 -6.15 -5.41 5.83
C LEU A 97 -7.46 -6.20 5.75
N ASP A 98 -7.47 -7.43 6.27
CA ASP A 98 -8.58 -8.37 6.07
C ASP A 98 -8.99 -9.19 7.30
N ASN A 99 -8.41 -8.92 8.48
CA ASN A 99 -8.80 -9.61 9.71
C ASN A 99 -8.33 -8.87 10.98
N GLN A 100 -9.02 -9.09 12.10
CA GLN A 100 -8.75 -8.43 13.37
C GLN A 100 -7.34 -8.71 13.92
N LYS A 101 -6.89 -9.96 13.84
CA LYS A 101 -5.54 -10.32 14.31
C LYS A 101 -4.44 -9.49 13.63
N LEU A 102 -4.56 -9.29 12.32
CA LEU A 102 -3.62 -8.45 11.57
C LEU A 102 -3.76 -6.98 11.99
N ALA A 103 -4.99 -6.48 12.13
CA ALA A 103 -5.26 -5.11 12.58
C ALA A 103 -4.62 -4.82 13.94
N ASP A 104 -4.78 -5.72 14.92
CA ASP A 104 -4.19 -5.58 16.25
C ASP A 104 -2.67 -5.51 16.24
N ILE A 105 -2.04 -6.39 15.45
CA ILE A 105 -0.58 -6.41 15.35
C ILE A 105 -0.07 -5.13 14.70
N LEU A 106 -0.73 -4.67 13.63
CA LEU A 106 -0.38 -3.42 12.94
C LEU A 106 -0.53 -2.22 13.86
N PHE A 107 -1.66 -2.12 14.59
CA PHE A 107 -1.89 -1.04 15.56
C PHE A 107 -0.81 -1.02 16.65
N LYS A 108 -0.60 -2.14 17.35
CA LYS A 108 0.42 -2.23 18.40
C LYS A 108 1.81 -1.88 17.86
N THR A 109 2.13 -2.35 16.67
CA THR A 109 3.44 -2.10 16.08
C THR A 109 3.63 -0.65 15.68
N GLN A 110 2.63 -0.01 15.03
CA GLN A 110 2.77 1.39 14.62
C GLN A 110 2.88 2.34 15.82
N VAL A 111 2.18 2.04 16.93
CA VAL A 111 2.31 2.80 18.18
C VAL A 111 3.74 2.67 18.73
N ASN A 112 4.26 1.45 18.81
CA ASN A 112 5.63 1.21 19.31
C ASN A 112 6.73 1.84 18.44
N GLU A 113 6.51 1.89 17.12
CA GLU A 113 7.46 2.49 16.16
C GLU A 113 7.23 3.99 15.96
N ASN A 114 6.28 4.59 16.67
CA ASN A 114 5.85 5.98 16.53
C ASN A 114 5.56 6.36 15.07
N LYS A 115 4.79 5.50 14.38
CA LYS A 115 4.36 5.66 12.99
C LYS A 115 2.85 5.73 12.89
N ASN A 116 2.37 6.34 11.82
CA ASN A 116 0.97 6.38 11.46
C ASN A 116 0.82 5.97 10.00
N LEU A 117 0.38 4.73 9.77
CA LEU A 117 0.14 4.19 8.43
C LEU A 117 -1.30 4.42 8.03
N LYS A 118 -1.55 4.40 6.72
CA LYS A 118 -2.90 4.43 6.13
C LYS A 118 -3.31 3.05 5.65
N TYR A 119 -4.57 2.71 5.85
CA TYR A 119 -5.06 1.35 5.59
C TYR A 119 -6.24 1.34 4.63
N PHE A 120 -6.26 0.32 3.78
CA PHE A 120 -7.44 -0.08 3.01
C PHE A 120 -7.90 -1.44 3.49
N ILE A 121 -9.21 -1.60 3.71
CA ILE A 121 -9.80 -2.89 4.01
C ILE A 121 -9.96 -3.65 2.69
N GLN A 122 -9.39 -4.84 2.64
CA GLN A 122 -9.57 -5.74 1.51
C GLN A 122 -10.87 -6.52 1.68
N VAL A 123 -11.80 -6.39 0.72
CA VAL A 123 -13.10 -7.05 0.73
C VAL A 123 -13.13 -8.19 -0.28
N ASN A 124 -13.65 -9.35 0.11
CA ASN A 124 -13.89 -10.51 -0.76
C ASN A 124 -15.30 -10.43 -1.36
N ILE A 125 -15.44 -9.71 -2.47
CA ILE A 125 -16.74 -9.49 -3.13
C ILE A 125 -17.30 -10.80 -3.74
N GLY A 126 -16.41 -11.67 -4.23
CA GLY A 126 -16.80 -12.90 -4.93
C GLY A 126 -17.17 -14.06 -4.01
N ASN A 127 -17.08 -13.94 -2.68
CA ASN A 127 -17.25 -15.02 -1.70
C ASN A 127 -16.43 -16.28 -2.03
N GLU A 128 -15.25 -16.10 -2.61
CA GLU A 128 -14.35 -17.20 -2.95
C GLU A 128 -13.50 -17.55 -1.72
N PHE A 129 -13.78 -18.70 -1.10
CA PHE A 129 -13.13 -19.14 0.15
C PHE A 129 -11.61 -19.21 0.11
N GLN A 130 -11.02 -19.41 -1.08
CA GLN A 130 -9.57 -19.44 -1.27
C GLN A 130 -8.92 -18.05 -1.39
N LYS A 131 -9.71 -16.98 -1.53
CA LYS A 131 -9.22 -15.60 -1.65
C LYS A 131 -9.22 -14.89 -0.32
N SER A 132 -8.25 -14.00 -0.14
CA SER A 132 -8.18 -13.09 1.00
C SER A 132 -9.25 -11.99 0.90
N GLY A 133 -9.58 -11.39 2.02
CA GLY A 133 -10.53 -10.29 2.12
C GLY A 133 -11.65 -10.59 3.10
N ILE A 134 -12.14 -9.57 3.76
CA ILE A 134 -13.31 -9.63 4.64
C ILE A 134 -14.57 -9.96 3.80
N PRO A 135 -15.45 -10.85 4.26
CA PRO A 135 -16.78 -11.01 3.68
C PRO A 135 -17.57 -9.71 3.74
N ILE A 136 -18.39 -9.46 2.71
CA ILE A 136 -19.16 -8.20 2.62
C ILE A 136 -20.07 -7.97 3.84
N ASN A 137 -20.67 -9.03 4.38
CA ASN A 137 -21.55 -8.97 5.55
C ASN A 137 -20.82 -8.67 6.87
N GLU A 138 -19.50 -8.78 6.92
CA GLU A 138 -18.67 -8.47 8.09
C GLU A 138 -17.98 -7.10 7.98
N LEU A 139 -18.08 -6.43 6.84
CA LEU A 139 -17.35 -5.20 6.54
C LEU A 139 -17.64 -4.08 7.53
N ASP A 140 -18.90 -3.80 7.84
CA ASP A 140 -19.29 -2.71 8.74
C ASP A 140 -18.79 -2.94 10.17
N ALA A 141 -18.89 -4.16 10.65
CA ALA A 141 -18.39 -4.54 11.98
C ALA A 141 -16.87 -4.40 12.06
N PHE A 142 -16.16 -4.87 11.03
CA PHE A 142 -14.70 -4.76 10.97
C PHE A 142 -14.23 -3.32 10.80
N TYR A 143 -14.90 -2.51 9.98
CA TYR A 143 -14.60 -1.08 9.83
C TYR A 143 -14.76 -0.34 11.17
N ASN A 144 -15.87 -0.57 11.89
CA ASN A 144 -16.09 0.01 13.20
C ASN A 144 -15.04 -0.42 14.22
N TYR A 145 -14.68 -1.70 14.23
CA TYR A 145 -13.58 -2.21 15.04
C TYR A 145 -12.28 -1.46 14.78
N CYS A 146 -11.85 -1.40 13.52
CA CYS A 146 -10.61 -0.75 13.12
C CYS A 146 -10.58 0.75 13.46
N THR A 147 -11.69 1.45 13.25
CA THR A 147 -11.73 2.92 13.40
C THR A 147 -12.07 3.38 14.82
N LYS A 148 -13.02 2.73 15.49
CA LYS A 148 -13.55 3.20 16.77
C LYS A 148 -12.91 2.53 17.98
N GLU A 149 -12.52 1.24 17.86
CA GLU A 149 -11.96 0.51 18.98
C GLU A 149 -10.44 0.59 19.03
N ILE A 150 -9.76 0.43 17.89
CA ILE A 150 -8.30 0.45 17.83
C ILE A 150 -7.70 1.67 17.11
N ASN A 151 -8.53 2.59 16.58
CA ASN A 151 -8.11 3.86 16.01
C ASN A 151 -7.06 3.75 14.87
N LEU A 152 -7.29 2.85 13.91
CA LEU A 152 -6.52 2.80 12.67
C LEU A 152 -7.02 3.84 11.65
N ASP A 153 -6.12 4.46 10.89
CA ASP A 153 -6.45 5.40 9.81
C ASP A 153 -6.92 4.64 8.56
N ILE A 154 -8.21 4.27 8.55
CA ILE A 154 -8.86 3.59 7.42
C ILE A 154 -9.28 4.63 6.40
N ILE A 155 -8.71 4.58 5.20
CA ILE A 155 -8.94 5.56 4.13
C ILE A 155 -9.71 4.98 2.93
N GLY A 156 -10.05 3.70 2.95
CA GLY A 156 -10.83 3.05 1.89
C GLY A 156 -10.97 1.55 2.08
#